data_922981be80793d902e87e40476c05120
#
_entry.id   922981be80793d902e87e40476c05120
#
_cell.length_a   1.000
_cell.length_b   1.000
_cell.length_c   1.000
_cell.angle_alpha   90.00
_cell.angle_beta   90.00
_cell.angle_gamma   90.00
#
_symmetry.space_group_name_H-M   'P 1'
#
loop_
_entity.id
_entity.type
_entity.pdbx_description
1 polymer ?
#
loop_
_entity_poly.entity_id
_entity_poly.type
_entity_poly.pdbx_seq_one_letter_code
_entity_poly.pdbx_strand_id
1 'polypeptide(L)'
;MQNAETVLGVLRERGRRGLPCEELYRQMFNPQLYLLAYGRIYANKGAMTPGTTQETADGMSMRKIGRIIEAMRHERYRFRPVRRVHIPKKNGKTRPLGMPTWSDKLAGEVVRLLLEAYYEPVFSGRSHGFRPGRGCHTALREVANAWTGTTWFVEGDIADCFGSFDHDVMIGALSEKIHDNRFLRLLRNMLTAGYLEDWRWGATLSGVPQGGVASPVLSNIYLHKLDVFVETVLIPEYTRGRLRASNPEYRKVEHAIARARRKGDRGEVRSLYRRLHSLPSQDPRDPGYRRLRYCRYADDTLLGFAGPKAEAEEIKHRLAAFLREDLKLELSPAKTLITHARTQRARFLGYEISVASRAHRTRRPSVTDKRNRRSLNGTVVLHVPASVVKAKSAPYLSRGKPACRNPMVNDADYNIVARFGAEYRGIVQYYLLAGDVFRLHRLRWVMETSMLHTLARKHRSTVSKMAARHKAKVATPHGLRTRFEARIEREGGKSLVAWFGGIPLKRQKNAVLTDRQHAGPVYPNRQLVSRLLKGRCELCGRTDDIQIHHVRALADLTQPGQPQPRWAKVMAAIRRKTLVVCDGCHDLIHGHPAAPLTQ
;
A
#
# COMPACT_ATOMS: atom_id res chain seq x y z
N MET A 1 11.37 6.04 -33.18
CA MET A 1 10.34 5.64 -32.21
C MET A 1 10.15 6.75 -31.19
N GLN A 2 8.90 6.98 -30.77
CA GLN A 2 8.61 8.02 -29.77
C GLN A 2 9.20 7.67 -28.41
N ASN A 3 9.61 8.69 -27.67
CA ASN A 3 10.07 8.53 -26.29
C ASN A 3 8.97 7.92 -25.42
N ALA A 4 9.33 7.03 -24.49
CA ALA A 4 8.38 6.41 -23.57
C ALA A 4 7.56 7.45 -22.78
N GLU A 5 8.16 8.57 -22.35
CA GLU A 5 7.46 9.65 -21.64
C GLU A 5 6.39 10.30 -22.52
N THR A 6 6.69 10.55 -23.79
CA THR A 6 5.74 11.12 -24.75
C THR A 6 4.55 10.19 -24.95
N VAL A 7 4.80 8.89 -25.17
CA VAL A 7 3.72 7.89 -25.30
C VAL A 7 2.82 7.86 -24.07
N LEU A 8 3.40 7.76 -22.88
CA LEU A 8 2.64 7.74 -21.63
C LEU A 8 1.91 9.09 -21.37
N GLY A 9 2.50 10.20 -21.80
CA GLY A 9 1.87 11.54 -21.73
C GLY A 9 0.63 11.64 -22.61
N VAL A 10 0.73 11.18 -23.87
CA VAL A 10 -0.40 11.14 -24.82
C VAL A 10 -1.53 10.25 -24.29
N LEU A 11 -1.20 9.05 -23.78
CA LEU A 11 -2.20 8.15 -23.20
C LEU A 11 -2.91 8.78 -22.00
N ARG A 12 -2.18 9.47 -21.13
CA ARG A 12 -2.76 10.18 -19.99
C ARG A 12 -3.73 11.27 -20.42
N GLU A 13 -3.37 12.03 -21.45
CA GLU A 13 -4.26 13.07 -21.98
C GLU A 13 -5.50 12.47 -22.66
N ARG A 14 -5.35 11.38 -23.43
CA ARG A 14 -6.51 10.65 -24.01
C ARG A 14 -7.45 10.15 -22.91
N GLY A 15 -6.90 9.57 -21.82
CA GLY A 15 -7.69 9.13 -20.67
C GLY A 15 -8.44 10.28 -19.99
N ARG A 16 -7.77 11.43 -19.78
CA ARG A 16 -8.42 12.63 -19.21
C ARG A 16 -9.59 13.13 -20.06
N ARG A 17 -9.46 13.03 -21.38
CA ARG A 17 -10.49 13.43 -22.34
C ARG A 17 -11.52 12.34 -22.63
N GLY A 18 -11.37 11.15 -22.06
CA GLY A 18 -12.27 10.01 -22.29
C GLY A 18 -12.19 9.41 -23.70
N LEU A 19 -11.15 9.74 -24.47
CA LEU A 19 -10.97 9.29 -25.85
C LEU A 19 -10.51 7.82 -25.91
N PRO A 20 -11.00 7.01 -26.85
CA PRO A 20 -10.60 5.60 -26.97
C PRO A 20 -9.13 5.44 -27.38
N CYS A 21 -8.56 4.27 -27.11
CA CYS A 21 -7.22 3.88 -27.52
C CYS A 21 -7.29 2.82 -28.63
N GLU A 22 -6.72 3.10 -29.80
CA GLU A 22 -6.81 2.25 -31.00
C GLU A 22 -5.51 1.53 -31.33
N GLU A 23 -4.35 2.00 -30.86
CA GLU A 23 -3.02 1.48 -31.22
C GLU A 23 -2.14 1.15 -30.01
N LEU A 24 -2.72 0.58 -28.96
CA LEU A 24 -1.95 0.22 -27.76
C LEU A 24 -0.99 -0.95 -28.01
N TYR A 25 -1.38 -1.91 -28.86
CA TYR A 25 -0.53 -3.06 -29.20
C TYR A 25 0.76 -2.63 -29.89
N ARG A 26 0.69 -1.62 -30.73
CA ARG A 26 1.87 -1.04 -31.40
C ARG A 26 2.91 -0.49 -30.39
N GLN A 27 2.44 -0.01 -29.24
CA GLN A 27 3.32 0.47 -28.19
C GLN A 27 4.13 -0.66 -27.51
N MET A 28 3.65 -1.92 -27.61
CA MET A 28 4.42 -3.09 -27.16
C MET A 28 5.70 -3.34 -27.99
N PHE A 29 5.90 -2.62 -29.09
CA PHE A 29 7.13 -2.71 -29.90
C PHE A 29 8.17 -1.65 -29.51
N ASN A 30 7.89 -0.78 -28.54
CA ASN A 30 8.76 0.31 -28.15
C ASN A 30 9.80 -0.15 -27.11
N PRO A 31 11.10 -0.29 -27.45
CA PRO A 31 12.12 -0.77 -26.52
C PRO A 31 12.33 0.17 -25.32
N GLN A 32 12.03 1.47 -25.45
CA GLN A 32 12.16 2.40 -24.35
C GLN A 32 11.15 2.12 -23.22
N LEU A 33 9.96 1.59 -23.55
CA LEU A 33 9.01 1.14 -22.53
C LEU A 33 9.54 -0.07 -21.76
N TYR A 34 10.25 -0.99 -22.41
CA TYR A 34 10.90 -2.13 -21.74
C TYR A 34 12.07 -1.70 -20.86
N LEU A 35 12.86 -0.72 -21.30
CA LEU A 35 13.93 -0.14 -20.48
C LEU A 35 13.38 0.57 -19.25
N LEU A 36 12.28 1.31 -19.40
CA LEU A 36 11.55 1.92 -18.28
C LEU A 36 10.97 0.86 -17.34
N ALA A 37 10.35 -0.18 -17.90
CA ALA A 37 9.80 -1.33 -17.15
C ALA A 37 10.92 -2.01 -16.35
N TYR A 38 12.03 -2.34 -16.99
CA TYR A 38 13.20 -2.92 -16.34
C TYR A 38 13.69 -2.06 -15.17
N GLY A 39 13.89 -0.75 -15.41
CA GLY A 39 14.30 0.21 -14.38
C GLY A 39 13.38 0.25 -13.15
N ARG A 40 12.09 -0.10 -13.30
CA ARG A 40 11.12 -0.14 -12.20
C ARG A 40 11.10 -1.46 -11.42
N ILE A 41 11.35 -2.60 -12.10
CA ILE A 41 11.13 -3.91 -11.47
C ILE A 41 12.41 -4.65 -11.06
N TYR A 42 13.59 -4.31 -11.62
CA TYR A 42 14.84 -5.07 -11.37
C TYR A 42 15.26 -5.09 -9.89
N ALA A 43 14.96 -4.03 -9.14
CA ALA A 43 15.31 -3.93 -7.71
C ALA A 43 14.27 -4.57 -6.77
N ASN A 44 13.16 -5.08 -7.30
CA ASN A 44 12.12 -5.72 -6.51
C ASN A 44 12.63 -7.03 -5.88
N LYS A 45 12.19 -7.36 -4.67
CA LYS A 45 12.60 -8.60 -3.97
C LYS A 45 12.39 -9.87 -4.79
N GLY A 46 11.38 -9.90 -5.66
CA GLY A 46 11.07 -11.01 -6.55
C GLY A 46 11.83 -10.99 -7.89
N ALA A 47 12.72 -10.02 -8.15
CA ALA A 47 13.44 -9.93 -9.42
C ALA A 47 14.36 -11.12 -9.68
N MET A 48 15.03 -11.60 -8.63
CA MET A 48 15.88 -12.78 -8.65
C MET A 48 15.16 -14.09 -8.30
N THR A 49 13.82 -14.10 -8.30
CA THR A 49 13.01 -15.29 -8.06
C THR A 49 12.51 -15.82 -9.41
N PRO A 50 12.91 -17.04 -9.83
CA PRO A 50 12.47 -17.60 -11.09
C PRO A 50 10.98 -17.96 -11.07
N GLY A 51 10.34 -17.87 -12.25
CA GLY A 51 8.99 -18.36 -12.48
C GLY A 51 8.96 -19.86 -12.78
N THR A 52 8.30 -20.23 -13.88
CA THR A 52 8.32 -21.58 -14.46
C THR A 52 9.58 -21.86 -15.28
N THR A 53 10.31 -20.82 -15.65
CA THR A 53 11.65 -20.91 -16.23
C THR A 53 12.68 -20.42 -15.22
N GLN A 54 13.98 -20.73 -15.44
CA GLN A 54 15.07 -20.26 -14.58
C GLN A 54 15.43 -18.77 -14.81
N GLU A 55 14.72 -18.09 -15.71
CA GLU A 55 14.94 -16.68 -15.98
C GLU A 55 14.73 -15.80 -14.75
N THR A 56 15.67 -14.90 -14.51
CA THR A 56 15.60 -13.86 -13.47
C THR A 56 15.99 -12.49 -14.06
N ALA A 57 16.17 -11.47 -13.21
CA ALA A 57 16.70 -10.18 -13.63
C ALA A 57 18.16 -10.27 -14.13
N ASP A 58 18.85 -11.35 -13.81
CA ASP A 58 20.18 -11.66 -14.30
C ASP A 58 20.17 -11.97 -15.81
N GLY A 59 21.21 -11.62 -16.52
CA GLY A 59 21.30 -11.80 -17.98
C GLY A 59 20.36 -10.87 -18.76
N MET A 60 19.95 -9.72 -18.18
CA MET A 60 19.14 -8.74 -18.88
C MET A 60 19.95 -7.99 -19.94
N SER A 61 19.46 -7.97 -21.19
CA SER A 61 20.17 -7.38 -22.35
C SER A 61 19.19 -6.75 -23.34
N MET A 62 19.72 -5.90 -24.24
CA MET A 62 18.93 -5.37 -25.37
C MET A 62 18.50 -6.48 -26.33
N ARG A 63 19.29 -7.55 -26.49
CA ARG A 63 18.96 -8.74 -27.29
C ARG A 63 17.71 -9.45 -26.71
N LYS A 64 17.58 -9.55 -25.38
CA LYS A 64 16.39 -10.10 -24.72
C LYS A 64 15.16 -9.24 -24.98
N ILE A 65 15.28 -7.92 -24.89
CA ILE A 65 14.18 -6.99 -25.24
C ILE A 65 13.79 -7.17 -26.71
N GLY A 66 14.77 -7.22 -27.60
CA GLY A 66 14.52 -7.43 -29.05
C GLY A 66 13.75 -8.70 -29.34
N ARG A 67 14.10 -9.84 -28.69
CA ARG A 67 13.37 -11.12 -28.84
C ARG A 67 11.92 -11.01 -28.38
N ILE A 68 11.64 -10.32 -27.28
CA ILE A 68 10.26 -10.12 -26.80
C ILE A 68 9.49 -9.25 -27.81
N ILE A 69 10.08 -8.15 -28.29
CA ILE A 69 9.46 -7.26 -29.27
C ILE A 69 9.17 -7.99 -30.58
N GLU A 70 10.10 -8.81 -31.04
CA GLU A 70 9.94 -9.58 -32.29
C GLU A 70 8.79 -10.59 -32.16
N ALA A 71 8.69 -11.29 -31.03
CA ALA A 71 7.57 -12.16 -30.75
C ALA A 71 6.23 -11.40 -30.68
N MET A 72 6.22 -10.15 -30.14
CA MET A 72 5.05 -9.30 -30.12
C MET A 72 4.65 -8.85 -31.54
N ARG A 73 5.60 -8.44 -32.40
CA ARG A 73 5.33 -7.99 -33.78
C ARG A 73 4.59 -9.03 -34.61
N HIS A 74 4.97 -10.28 -34.44
CA HIS A 74 4.36 -11.39 -35.16
C HIS A 74 3.20 -12.05 -34.39
N GLU A 75 2.69 -11.42 -33.32
CA GLU A 75 1.62 -11.94 -32.48
C GLU A 75 1.90 -13.36 -31.92
N ARG A 76 3.18 -13.74 -31.82
CA ARG A 76 3.64 -15.07 -31.32
C ARG A 76 3.93 -15.07 -29.82
N TYR A 77 3.94 -13.90 -29.17
CA TYR A 77 4.19 -13.84 -27.73
C TYR A 77 3.03 -14.47 -26.97
N ARG A 78 3.36 -15.42 -26.08
CA ARG A 78 2.41 -16.06 -25.17
C ARG A 78 2.94 -15.96 -23.76
N PHE A 79 2.10 -15.45 -22.84
CA PHE A 79 2.43 -15.51 -21.43
C PHE A 79 2.50 -16.95 -20.96
N ARG A 80 3.50 -17.29 -20.18
CA ARG A 80 3.70 -18.62 -19.63
C ARG A 80 2.89 -18.80 -18.35
N PRO A 81 2.51 -20.04 -18.00
CA PRO A 81 1.91 -20.33 -16.70
C PRO A 81 2.75 -19.78 -15.55
N VAL A 82 2.12 -19.19 -14.55
CA VAL A 82 2.82 -18.70 -13.37
C VAL A 82 3.19 -19.85 -12.44
N ARG A 83 4.37 -19.85 -11.84
CA ARG A 83 4.70 -20.79 -10.77
C ARG A 83 3.94 -20.41 -9.51
N ARG A 84 3.03 -21.27 -9.03
CA ARG A 84 2.23 -21.03 -7.82
C ARG A 84 2.94 -21.55 -6.59
N VAL A 85 2.97 -20.71 -5.52
CA VAL A 85 3.39 -21.11 -4.18
C VAL A 85 2.39 -20.58 -3.15
N HIS A 86 2.25 -21.30 -2.04
CA HIS A 86 1.34 -20.93 -0.97
C HIS A 86 2.08 -20.20 0.15
N ILE A 87 1.63 -18.98 0.48
CA ILE A 87 2.16 -18.19 1.60
C ILE A 87 1.19 -18.31 2.78
N PRO A 88 1.66 -18.64 3.99
CA PRO A 88 0.81 -18.75 5.17
C PRO A 88 0.24 -17.38 5.57
N LYS A 89 -1.07 -17.34 5.81
CA LYS A 89 -1.77 -16.20 6.42
C LYS A 89 -1.75 -16.33 7.94
N LYS A 90 -1.92 -15.20 8.65
CA LYS A 90 -1.95 -15.15 10.12
C LYS A 90 -3.07 -15.98 10.77
N ASN A 91 -4.12 -16.31 10.01
CA ASN A 91 -5.27 -17.11 10.46
C ASN A 91 -5.13 -18.61 10.16
N GLY A 92 -3.93 -19.08 9.84
CA GLY A 92 -3.67 -20.49 9.49
C GLY A 92 -4.03 -20.89 8.06
N LYS A 93 -4.76 -20.06 7.31
CA LYS A 93 -5.03 -20.27 5.87
C LYS A 93 -3.82 -19.90 5.03
N THR A 94 -3.74 -20.40 3.83
CA THR A 94 -2.72 -20.03 2.85
C THR A 94 -3.24 -19.00 1.85
N ARG A 95 -2.33 -18.35 1.16
CA ARG A 95 -2.60 -17.46 0.04
C ARG A 95 -1.77 -17.90 -1.15
N PRO A 96 -2.39 -18.24 -2.29
CA PRO A 96 -1.64 -18.56 -3.49
C PRO A 96 -0.93 -17.31 -4.02
N LEU A 97 0.33 -17.43 -4.37
CA LEU A 97 1.13 -16.38 -5.01
C LEU A 97 1.66 -16.94 -6.33
N GLY A 98 1.29 -16.29 -7.44
CA GLY A 98 1.80 -16.60 -8.76
C GLY A 98 3.11 -15.86 -9.05
N MET A 99 4.13 -16.57 -9.47
CA MET A 99 5.42 -16.01 -9.88
C MET A 99 5.58 -16.15 -11.39
N PRO A 100 5.38 -15.07 -12.18
CA PRO A 100 5.62 -15.08 -13.62
C PRO A 100 7.11 -15.26 -13.95
N THR A 101 7.42 -15.67 -15.17
CA THR A 101 8.79 -15.65 -15.69
C THR A 101 9.34 -14.23 -15.75
N TRP A 102 10.64 -14.06 -15.90
CA TRP A 102 11.21 -12.72 -15.98
C TRP A 102 10.74 -11.96 -17.22
N SER A 103 10.69 -12.62 -18.38
CA SER A 103 10.17 -12.02 -19.60
C SER A 103 8.71 -11.58 -19.45
N ASP A 104 7.87 -12.39 -18.79
CA ASP A 104 6.48 -12.05 -18.52
C ASP A 104 6.33 -10.92 -17.48
N LYS A 105 7.21 -10.85 -16.48
CA LYS A 105 7.25 -9.69 -15.56
C LYS A 105 7.56 -8.41 -16.33
N LEU A 106 8.48 -8.47 -17.29
CA LEU A 106 8.88 -7.31 -18.09
C LEU A 106 7.77 -6.87 -19.05
N ALA A 107 7.19 -7.79 -19.83
CA ALA A 107 6.06 -7.52 -20.71
C ALA A 107 4.82 -7.05 -19.93
N GLY A 108 4.52 -7.69 -18.80
CA GLY A 108 3.43 -7.30 -17.89
C GLY A 108 3.63 -5.91 -17.28
N GLU A 109 4.88 -5.49 -17.02
CA GLU A 109 5.14 -4.12 -16.56
C GLU A 109 4.93 -3.09 -17.68
N VAL A 110 5.24 -3.41 -18.94
CA VAL A 110 4.90 -2.55 -20.09
C VAL A 110 3.39 -2.42 -20.21
N VAL A 111 2.64 -3.52 -20.15
CA VAL A 111 1.16 -3.51 -20.10
C VAL A 111 0.67 -2.61 -18.97
N ARG A 112 1.22 -2.76 -17.76
CA ARG A 112 0.85 -1.92 -16.61
C ARG A 112 1.11 -0.44 -16.85
N LEU A 113 2.26 -0.09 -17.45
CA LEU A 113 2.61 1.30 -17.77
C LEU A 113 1.58 1.94 -18.70
N LEU A 114 1.19 1.23 -19.76
CA LEU A 114 0.22 1.71 -20.75
C LEU A 114 -1.17 1.89 -20.10
N LEU A 115 -1.65 0.86 -19.41
CA LEU A 115 -2.96 0.90 -18.75
C LEU A 115 -3.01 1.96 -17.63
N GLU A 116 -1.97 2.04 -16.78
CA GLU A 116 -1.90 3.03 -15.70
C GLU A 116 -1.88 4.46 -16.27
N ALA A 117 -1.15 4.70 -17.35
CA ALA A 117 -1.11 6.03 -17.97
C ALA A 117 -2.49 6.48 -18.46
N TYR A 118 -3.26 5.58 -19.06
CA TYR A 118 -4.58 5.88 -19.57
C TYR A 118 -5.65 5.97 -18.47
N TYR A 119 -5.70 4.96 -17.57
CA TYR A 119 -6.80 4.84 -16.61
C TYR A 119 -6.63 5.67 -15.34
N GLU A 120 -5.40 6.09 -14.95
CA GLU A 120 -5.20 6.88 -13.73
C GLU A 120 -6.02 8.19 -13.69
N PRO A 121 -6.16 8.95 -14.78
CA PRO A 121 -7.05 10.12 -14.81
C PRO A 121 -8.55 9.78 -14.78
N VAL A 122 -8.92 8.55 -15.18
CA VAL A 122 -10.31 8.08 -15.26
C VAL A 122 -10.84 7.59 -13.92
N PHE A 123 -9.96 7.00 -13.10
CA PHE A 123 -10.37 6.40 -11.84
C PHE A 123 -10.99 7.39 -10.87
N SER A 124 -12.02 6.94 -10.16
CA SER A 124 -12.68 7.70 -9.10
C SER A 124 -11.69 8.33 -8.10
N GLY A 125 -11.96 9.56 -7.69
CA GLY A 125 -11.23 10.22 -6.61
C GLY A 125 -11.32 9.49 -5.27
N ARG A 126 -12.30 8.61 -5.09
CA ARG A 126 -12.57 7.82 -3.87
C ARG A 126 -11.91 6.45 -3.85
N SER A 127 -11.23 6.08 -4.93
CA SER A 127 -10.41 4.87 -5.02
C SER A 127 -8.95 5.18 -4.71
N HIS A 128 -8.35 4.45 -3.76
CA HIS A 128 -7.02 4.76 -3.20
C HIS A 128 -5.97 3.66 -3.32
N GLY A 129 -6.38 2.38 -3.44
CA GLY A 129 -5.45 1.26 -3.46
C GLY A 129 -4.65 1.14 -4.75
N PHE A 130 -3.38 0.81 -4.67
CA PHE A 130 -2.48 0.54 -5.80
C PHE A 130 -2.28 1.70 -6.78
N ARG A 131 -2.66 2.91 -6.45
CA ARG A 131 -2.58 4.09 -7.31
C ARG A 131 -1.39 4.99 -6.96
N PRO A 132 -0.78 5.65 -7.95
CA PRO A 132 0.31 6.61 -7.70
C PRO A 132 -0.11 7.74 -6.77
N GLY A 133 0.74 8.06 -5.78
CA GLY A 133 0.49 9.14 -4.82
C GLY A 133 -0.64 8.88 -3.82
N ARG A 134 -1.28 7.71 -3.86
CA ARG A 134 -2.36 7.31 -2.95
C ARG A 134 -1.93 6.12 -2.09
N GLY A 135 -2.68 5.85 -1.03
CA GLY A 135 -2.41 4.76 -0.10
C GLY A 135 -3.39 4.74 1.07
N CYS A 136 -3.18 3.87 2.03
CA CYS A 136 -4.05 3.72 3.20
C CYS A 136 -4.31 5.06 3.92
N HIS A 137 -3.28 5.91 4.07
CA HIS A 137 -3.42 7.19 4.75
C HIS A 137 -4.26 8.20 3.96
N THR A 138 -4.26 8.17 2.63
CA THR A 138 -5.11 9.07 1.84
C THR A 138 -6.58 8.70 1.98
N ALA A 139 -6.91 7.40 1.95
CA ALA A 139 -8.24 6.88 2.21
C ALA A 139 -8.74 7.24 3.62
N LEU A 140 -7.93 6.93 4.64
CA LEU A 140 -8.28 7.20 6.04
C LEU A 140 -8.45 8.69 6.35
N ARG A 141 -7.66 9.57 5.70
CA ARG A 141 -7.83 11.03 5.83
C ARG A 141 -9.12 11.52 5.20
N GLU A 142 -9.50 10.98 4.06
CA GLU A 142 -10.80 11.29 3.43
C GLU A 142 -11.93 10.93 4.38
N VAL A 143 -11.95 9.70 4.90
CA VAL A 143 -12.95 9.24 5.88
C VAL A 143 -12.96 10.14 7.13
N ALA A 144 -11.80 10.44 7.70
CA ALA A 144 -11.70 11.23 8.93
C ALA A 144 -12.11 12.70 8.77
N ASN A 145 -11.87 13.30 7.60
CA ASN A 145 -12.08 14.72 7.37
C ASN A 145 -13.45 15.04 6.74
N ALA A 146 -13.94 14.15 5.87
CA ALA A 146 -15.13 14.40 5.07
C ALA A 146 -16.41 13.73 5.59
N TRP A 147 -16.33 12.71 6.46
CA TRP A 147 -17.48 11.88 6.83
C TRP A 147 -18.17 12.28 8.14
N THR A 148 -18.14 13.56 8.49
CA THR A 148 -18.83 14.06 9.68
C THR A 148 -20.32 13.74 9.62
N GLY A 149 -20.89 13.30 10.76
CA GLY A 149 -22.32 13.02 10.91
C GLY A 149 -22.78 11.64 10.43
N THR A 150 -21.88 10.75 10.05
CA THR A 150 -22.18 9.36 9.73
C THR A 150 -22.85 8.65 10.91
N THR A 151 -23.91 7.91 10.64
CA THR A 151 -24.68 7.11 11.62
C THR A 151 -24.33 5.62 11.51
N TRP A 152 -24.17 5.12 10.28
CA TRP A 152 -23.85 3.73 9.99
C TRP A 152 -22.61 3.65 9.09
N PHE A 153 -21.75 2.71 9.40
CA PHE A 153 -20.70 2.26 8.49
C PHE A 153 -21.12 0.92 7.89
N VAL A 154 -21.00 0.80 6.56
CA VAL A 154 -21.12 -0.47 5.86
C VAL A 154 -19.72 -0.87 5.44
N GLU A 155 -19.20 -1.93 6.06
CA GLU A 155 -17.89 -2.51 5.77
C GLU A 155 -18.08 -3.54 4.65
N GLY A 156 -17.42 -3.40 3.50
CA GLY A 156 -17.51 -4.33 2.38
C GLY A 156 -16.16 -4.97 2.10
N ASP A 157 -16.11 -6.30 2.11
CA ASP A 157 -14.95 -7.11 1.75
C ASP A 157 -15.38 -8.12 0.69
N ILE A 158 -14.73 -8.10 -0.47
CA ILE A 158 -15.04 -9.02 -1.58
C ILE A 158 -14.33 -10.34 -1.33
N ALA A 159 -15.08 -11.45 -1.43
CA ALA A 159 -14.53 -12.78 -1.23
C ALA A 159 -13.58 -13.15 -2.36
N ASP A 160 -12.33 -13.48 -2.02
CA ASP A 160 -11.25 -13.86 -2.97
C ASP A 160 -11.20 -13.01 -4.25
N CYS A 161 -11.30 -11.69 -4.10
CA CYS A 161 -11.46 -10.74 -5.21
C CYS A 161 -10.52 -11.00 -6.39
N PHE A 162 -9.22 -11.19 -6.14
CA PHE A 162 -8.22 -11.44 -7.20
C PHE A 162 -8.38 -12.80 -7.87
N GLY A 163 -8.90 -13.80 -7.16
CA GLY A 163 -9.14 -15.15 -7.70
C GLY A 163 -10.47 -15.27 -8.43
N SER A 164 -11.39 -14.30 -8.27
CA SER A 164 -12.76 -14.42 -8.73
C SER A 164 -13.10 -13.49 -9.90
N PHE A 165 -12.16 -12.66 -10.41
CA PHE A 165 -12.45 -11.81 -11.55
C PHE A 165 -12.84 -12.63 -12.78
N ASP A 166 -14.02 -12.37 -13.31
CA ASP A 166 -14.48 -12.96 -14.58
C ASP A 166 -13.69 -12.35 -15.74
N HIS A 167 -13.12 -13.20 -16.60
CA HIS A 167 -12.27 -12.75 -17.70
C HIS A 167 -13.06 -12.00 -18.79
N ASP A 168 -14.32 -12.38 -19.04
CA ASP A 168 -15.15 -11.73 -20.05
C ASP A 168 -15.62 -10.37 -19.57
N VAL A 169 -16.01 -10.25 -18.31
CA VAL A 169 -16.30 -8.94 -17.67
C VAL A 169 -15.05 -8.04 -17.68
N MET A 170 -13.85 -8.58 -17.40
CA MET A 170 -12.60 -7.83 -17.46
C MET A 170 -12.32 -7.31 -18.88
N ILE A 171 -12.39 -8.18 -19.88
CA ILE A 171 -12.14 -7.79 -21.27
C ILE A 171 -13.24 -6.84 -21.76
N GLY A 172 -14.51 -7.05 -21.37
CA GLY A 172 -15.60 -6.13 -21.63
C GLY A 172 -15.34 -4.74 -21.08
N ALA A 173 -14.94 -4.62 -19.82
CA ALA A 173 -14.60 -3.33 -19.20
C ALA A 173 -13.41 -2.63 -19.88
N LEU A 174 -12.44 -3.39 -20.38
CA LEU A 174 -11.31 -2.86 -21.13
C LEU A 174 -11.72 -2.39 -22.53
N SER A 175 -12.56 -3.17 -23.24
CA SER A 175 -12.98 -2.89 -24.62
C SER A 175 -13.84 -1.62 -24.75
N GLU A 176 -14.47 -1.14 -23.69
CA GLU A 176 -15.20 0.14 -23.68
C GLU A 176 -14.29 1.34 -24.04
N LYS A 177 -12.99 1.23 -23.77
CA LYS A 177 -12.01 2.31 -23.97
C LYS A 177 -10.83 1.89 -24.85
N ILE A 178 -10.58 0.61 -25.00
CA ILE A 178 -9.47 0.07 -25.79
C ILE A 178 -10.05 -0.61 -27.03
N HIS A 179 -9.97 0.07 -28.16
CA HIS A 179 -10.46 -0.40 -29.46
C HIS A 179 -9.32 -1.03 -30.27
N ASP A 180 -8.46 -1.81 -29.59
CA ASP A 180 -7.34 -2.56 -30.19
C ASP A 180 -7.48 -4.05 -29.86
N ASN A 181 -8.06 -4.80 -30.79
CA ASN A 181 -8.31 -6.24 -30.62
C ASN A 181 -7.02 -7.05 -30.37
N ARG A 182 -5.87 -6.63 -30.93
CA ARG A 182 -4.60 -7.32 -30.70
C ARG A 182 -4.15 -7.15 -29.25
N PHE A 183 -4.33 -5.95 -28.70
CA PHE A 183 -4.01 -5.70 -27.30
C PHE A 183 -4.96 -6.44 -26.36
N LEU A 184 -6.27 -6.46 -26.66
CA LEU A 184 -7.23 -7.23 -25.87
C LEU A 184 -6.96 -8.73 -25.92
N ARG A 185 -6.57 -9.30 -27.09
CA ARG A 185 -6.12 -10.70 -27.20
C ARG A 185 -4.87 -10.99 -26.36
N LEU A 186 -3.91 -10.06 -26.36
CA LEU A 186 -2.72 -10.17 -25.51
C LEU A 186 -3.08 -10.21 -24.02
N LEU A 187 -4.02 -9.36 -23.59
CA LEU A 187 -4.50 -9.35 -22.20
C LEU A 187 -5.26 -10.63 -21.85
N ARG A 188 -6.13 -11.11 -22.75
CA ARG A 188 -6.82 -12.40 -22.55
C ARG A 188 -5.81 -13.56 -22.42
N ASN A 189 -4.79 -13.60 -23.27
CA ASN A 189 -3.68 -14.56 -23.16
C ASN A 189 -2.97 -14.48 -21.79
N MET A 190 -2.77 -13.27 -21.25
CA MET A 190 -2.16 -13.08 -19.95
C MET A 190 -3.05 -13.61 -18.81
N LEU A 191 -4.37 -13.41 -18.91
CA LEU A 191 -5.33 -13.85 -17.91
C LEU A 191 -5.48 -15.38 -17.90
N THR A 192 -5.48 -16.01 -19.08
CA THR A 192 -5.69 -17.45 -19.26
C THR A 192 -4.41 -18.29 -19.29
N ALA A 193 -3.24 -17.68 -19.04
CA ALA A 193 -1.94 -18.36 -19.13
C ALA A 193 -1.78 -19.60 -18.22
N GLY A 194 -2.62 -19.74 -17.21
CA GLY A 194 -2.58 -20.88 -16.29
C GLY A 194 -1.54 -20.73 -15.18
N TYR A 195 -1.40 -21.79 -14.40
CA TYR A 195 -0.40 -21.87 -13.34
C TYR A 195 0.22 -23.26 -13.27
N LEU A 196 1.42 -23.33 -12.73
CA LEU A 196 2.13 -24.55 -12.40
C LEU A 196 2.29 -24.64 -10.88
N GLU A 197 1.74 -25.70 -10.29
CA GLU A 197 1.80 -25.99 -8.86
C GLU A 197 2.25 -27.45 -8.69
N ASP A 198 3.32 -27.67 -7.94
CA ASP A 198 3.94 -29.00 -7.76
C ASP A 198 4.13 -29.76 -9.10
N TRP A 199 4.59 -29.03 -10.14
CA TRP A 199 4.80 -29.50 -11.51
C TRP A 199 3.54 -29.95 -12.24
N ARG A 200 2.35 -29.70 -11.70
CA ARG A 200 1.06 -29.93 -12.36
C ARG A 200 0.51 -28.62 -12.90
N TRP A 201 0.11 -28.65 -14.16
CA TRP A 201 -0.52 -27.52 -14.81
C TRP A 201 -1.98 -27.41 -14.39
N GLY A 202 -2.42 -26.19 -14.12
CA GLY A 202 -3.81 -25.84 -13.87
C GLY A 202 -4.25 -24.66 -14.73
N ALA A 203 -5.46 -24.73 -15.26
CA ALA A 203 -6.06 -23.63 -15.99
C ALA A 203 -6.44 -22.49 -15.06
N THR A 204 -6.26 -21.23 -15.51
CA THR A 204 -6.83 -20.05 -14.85
C THR A 204 -8.20 -19.76 -15.50
N LEU A 205 -9.27 -20.30 -14.90
CA LEU A 205 -10.64 -20.10 -15.38
C LEU A 205 -11.19 -18.74 -14.99
N SER A 206 -10.71 -18.17 -13.91
CA SER A 206 -11.06 -16.83 -13.41
C SER A 206 -9.88 -16.21 -12.67
N GLY A 207 -9.96 -14.90 -12.41
CA GLY A 207 -9.00 -14.19 -11.61
C GLY A 207 -7.79 -13.67 -12.38
N VAL A 208 -6.99 -12.91 -11.62
CA VAL A 208 -5.68 -12.43 -12.06
C VAL A 208 -4.60 -13.01 -11.15
N PRO A 209 -3.41 -13.34 -11.67
CA PRO A 209 -2.35 -13.92 -10.84
C PRO A 209 -2.01 -13.01 -9.66
N GLN A 210 -2.23 -13.49 -8.42
CA GLN A 210 -1.78 -12.77 -7.23
C GLN A 210 -0.25 -12.73 -7.24
N GLY A 211 0.33 -11.54 -7.48
CA GLY A 211 1.77 -11.33 -7.69
C GLY A 211 2.15 -10.98 -9.12
N GLY A 212 1.22 -11.02 -10.07
CA GLY A 212 1.39 -10.44 -11.40
C GLY A 212 1.58 -8.93 -11.34
N VAL A 213 2.48 -8.40 -12.16
CA VAL A 213 2.86 -6.98 -12.13
C VAL A 213 1.70 -6.07 -12.59
N ALA A 214 0.90 -6.52 -13.56
CA ALA A 214 -0.26 -5.80 -14.09
C ALA A 214 -1.54 -6.03 -13.26
N SER A 215 -1.60 -7.05 -12.38
CA SER A 215 -2.81 -7.39 -11.63
C SER A 215 -3.43 -6.24 -10.83
N PRO A 216 -2.65 -5.36 -10.17
CA PRO A 216 -3.22 -4.23 -9.43
C PRO A 216 -3.96 -3.21 -10.29
N VAL A 217 -3.46 -2.90 -11.50
CA VAL A 217 -4.14 -1.95 -12.39
C VAL A 217 -5.38 -2.59 -13.00
N LEU A 218 -5.33 -3.87 -13.37
CA LEU A 218 -6.49 -4.63 -13.86
C LEU A 218 -7.59 -4.72 -12.80
N SER A 219 -7.23 -5.00 -11.54
CA SER A 219 -8.18 -4.96 -10.42
C SER A 219 -8.86 -3.59 -10.28
N ASN A 220 -8.11 -2.50 -10.41
CA ASN A 220 -8.70 -1.17 -10.34
C ASN A 220 -9.61 -0.86 -11.54
N ILE A 221 -9.30 -1.35 -12.74
CA ILE A 221 -10.15 -1.19 -13.94
C ILE A 221 -11.47 -1.95 -13.74
N TYR A 222 -11.39 -3.20 -13.28
CA TYR A 222 -12.57 -4.02 -13.00
C TYR A 222 -13.48 -3.37 -11.94
N LEU A 223 -12.90 -2.99 -10.80
CA LEU A 223 -13.64 -2.40 -9.69
C LEU A 223 -14.01 -0.93 -9.91
N HIS A 224 -13.53 -0.29 -10.98
CA HIS A 224 -13.99 1.04 -11.37
C HIS A 224 -15.48 1.04 -11.74
N LYS A 225 -16.00 -0.06 -12.26
CA LYS A 225 -17.45 -0.23 -12.49
C LYS A 225 -18.25 -0.09 -11.18
N LEU A 226 -17.76 -0.67 -10.10
CA LEU A 226 -18.32 -0.51 -8.76
C LEU A 226 -18.27 0.96 -8.31
N ASP A 227 -17.11 1.63 -8.52
CA ASP A 227 -16.97 3.04 -8.17
C ASP A 227 -18.01 3.90 -8.90
N VAL A 228 -18.18 3.67 -10.21
CA VAL A 228 -19.17 4.37 -11.04
C VAL A 228 -20.59 4.10 -10.55
N PHE A 229 -20.97 2.84 -10.32
CA PHE A 229 -22.30 2.49 -9.79
C PHE A 229 -22.59 3.20 -8.46
N VAL A 230 -21.65 3.19 -7.53
CA VAL A 230 -21.85 3.85 -6.24
C VAL A 230 -21.96 5.38 -6.41
N GLU A 231 -21.16 5.99 -7.28
CA GLU A 231 -21.12 7.45 -7.46
C GLU A 231 -22.30 7.98 -8.29
N THR A 232 -22.77 7.22 -9.27
CA THR A 232 -23.83 7.69 -10.19
C THR A 232 -25.23 7.21 -9.81
N VAL A 233 -25.34 6.11 -9.05
CA VAL A 233 -26.63 5.55 -8.63
C VAL A 233 -26.83 5.70 -7.13
N LEU A 234 -26.04 5.03 -6.30
CA LEU A 234 -26.31 4.98 -4.86
C LEU A 234 -26.16 6.34 -4.17
N ILE A 235 -25.07 7.09 -4.45
CA ILE A 235 -24.85 8.38 -3.77
C ILE A 235 -25.94 9.40 -4.11
N PRO A 236 -26.40 9.61 -5.37
CA PRO A 236 -27.52 10.50 -5.66
C PRO A 236 -28.81 10.11 -4.96
N GLU A 237 -29.18 8.83 -4.98
CA GLU A 237 -30.44 8.35 -4.39
C GLU A 237 -30.46 8.49 -2.87
N TYR A 238 -29.33 8.14 -2.20
CA TYR A 238 -29.21 8.17 -0.74
C TYR A 238 -28.53 9.45 -0.22
N THR A 239 -28.58 10.55 -1.00
CA THR A 239 -28.07 11.86 -0.58
C THR A 239 -29.11 12.93 -0.86
N ARG A 240 -29.75 13.44 0.21
CA ARG A 240 -30.73 14.52 0.12
C ARG A 240 -30.60 15.51 1.26
N GLY A 241 -31.09 16.70 1.07
CA GLY A 241 -30.99 17.80 2.03
C GLY A 241 -29.59 18.39 2.17
N ARG A 242 -29.48 19.71 2.24
CA ARG A 242 -28.19 20.40 2.43
C ARG A 242 -27.71 20.34 3.86
N LEU A 243 -28.62 20.55 4.80
CA LEU A 243 -28.39 20.60 6.24
C LEU A 243 -29.54 19.85 6.94
N ARG A 244 -29.26 19.25 8.08
CA ARG A 244 -30.30 18.70 8.94
C ARG A 244 -31.16 19.83 9.52
N ALA A 245 -32.44 19.60 9.66
CA ALA A 245 -33.35 20.49 10.37
C ALA A 245 -32.86 20.74 11.80
N SER A 246 -33.18 21.87 12.33
CA SER A 246 -32.91 22.18 13.75
C SER A 246 -33.78 21.32 14.65
N ASN A 247 -33.22 20.79 15.73
CA ASN A 247 -33.97 20.02 16.72
C ASN A 247 -35.02 20.92 17.40
N PRO A 248 -36.32 20.59 17.34
CA PRO A 248 -37.38 21.39 17.95
C PRO A 248 -37.17 21.62 19.45
N GLU A 249 -36.76 20.58 20.19
CA GLU A 249 -36.47 20.70 21.62
C GLU A 249 -35.31 21.63 21.93
N TYR A 250 -34.25 21.60 21.09
CA TYR A 250 -33.13 22.53 21.23
C TYR A 250 -33.58 23.98 21.03
N ARG A 251 -34.42 24.26 20.03
CA ARG A 251 -34.98 25.59 19.77
C ARG A 251 -35.89 26.06 20.91
N LYS A 252 -36.74 25.19 21.46
CA LYS A 252 -37.57 25.51 22.65
C LYS A 252 -36.71 26.00 23.81
N VAL A 253 -35.60 25.32 24.08
CA VAL A 253 -34.66 25.70 25.14
C VAL A 253 -33.92 26.98 24.80
N GLU A 254 -33.52 27.22 23.54
CA GLU A 254 -32.91 28.50 23.09
C GLU A 254 -33.87 29.68 23.34
N HIS A 255 -35.14 29.53 22.97
CA HIS A 255 -36.16 30.55 23.21
C HIS A 255 -36.41 30.78 24.72
N ALA A 256 -36.38 29.70 25.54
CA ALA A 256 -36.46 29.82 26.99
C ALA A 256 -35.28 30.62 27.59
N ILE A 257 -34.05 30.33 27.11
CA ILE A 257 -32.85 31.11 27.52
C ILE A 257 -33.00 32.61 27.17
N ALA A 258 -33.50 32.91 25.98
CA ALA A 258 -33.72 34.30 25.56
C ALA A 258 -34.73 35.01 26.46
N ARG A 259 -35.80 34.31 26.86
CA ARG A 259 -36.82 34.83 27.82
C ARG A 259 -36.23 35.04 29.22
N ALA A 260 -35.53 34.02 29.77
CA ALA A 260 -34.91 34.10 31.09
C ALA A 260 -33.84 35.22 31.15
N ARG A 261 -33.09 35.47 30.08
CA ARG A 261 -32.15 36.60 29.98
C ARG A 261 -32.83 37.95 30.04
N ARG A 262 -33.99 38.12 29.37
CA ARG A 262 -34.76 39.37 29.43
C ARG A 262 -35.31 39.65 30.85
N LYS A 263 -35.62 38.57 31.61
CA LYS A 263 -36.04 38.66 33.01
C LYS A 263 -34.90 38.85 34.00
N GLY A 264 -33.64 38.79 33.55
CA GLY A 264 -32.46 38.91 34.41
C GLY A 264 -32.18 37.69 35.30
N ASP A 265 -32.92 36.60 35.14
CA ASP A 265 -32.74 35.37 35.95
C ASP A 265 -31.51 34.56 35.53
N ARG A 266 -30.38 34.86 36.19
CA ARG A 266 -29.09 34.17 35.96
C ARG A 266 -29.11 32.73 36.37
N GLY A 267 -29.94 32.32 37.36
CA GLY A 267 -30.09 30.93 37.84
C GLY A 267 -30.74 30.06 36.79
N GLU A 268 -31.93 30.51 36.30
CA GLU A 268 -32.66 29.86 35.24
C GLU A 268 -31.82 29.76 33.94
N VAL A 269 -31.16 30.83 33.57
CA VAL A 269 -30.25 30.84 32.39
C VAL A 269 -29.18 29.78 32.52
N ARG A 270 -28.54 29.62 33.67
CA ARG A 270 -27.50 28.59 33.88
C ARG A 270 -28.05 27.16 33.79
N SER A 271 -29.24 26.91 34.32
CA SER A 271 -29.94 25.64 34.25
C SER A 271 -30.32 25.30 32.82
N LEU A 272 -30.93 26.22 32.10
CA LEU A 272 -31.33 26.06 30.71
C LEU A 272 -30.10 25.83 29.79
N TYR A 273 -28.95 26.47 30.03
CA TYR A 273 -27.71 26.18 29.32
C TYR A 273 -27.21 24.75 29.55
N ARG A 274 -27.32 24.19 30.77
CA ARG A 274 -26.99 22.77 31.02
C ARG A 274 -27.88 21.86 30.19
N ARG A 275 -29.20 22.17 30.13
CA ARG A 275 -30.17 21.41 29.30
C ARG A 275 -29.88 21.58 27.82
N LEU A 276 -29.65 22.79 27.32
CA LEU A 276 -29.30 23.06 25.93
C LEU A 276 -28.06 22.25 25.50
N HIS A 277 -27.06 22.25 26.35
CA HIS A 277 -25.85 21.48 26.10
C HIS A 277 -26.05 19.96 26.13
N SER A 278 -27.14 19.42 26.67
CA SER A 278 -27.47 17.98 26.63
C SER A 278 -28.20 17.58 25.36
N LEU A 279 -28.79 18.53 24.63
CA LEU A 279 -29.55 18.29 23.40
C LEU A 279 -28.67 18.41 22.16
N PRO A 280 -28.91 17.61 21.11
CA PRO A 280 -28.33 17.87 19.78
C PRO A 280 -28.99 19.11 19.16
N SER A 281 -28.20 20.00 18.57
CA SER A 281 -28.71 21.23 17.93
C SER A 281 -29.46 20.95 16.62
N GLN A 282 -29.12 19.86 15.95
CA GLN A 282 -29.79 19.38 14.74
C GLN A 282 -30.60 18.11 15.04
N ASP A 283 -31.69 17.91 14.32
CA ASP A 283 -32.50 16.70 14.47
C ASP A 283 -31.74 15.48 13.94
N PRO A 284 -31.39 14.51 14.81
CA PRO A 284 -30.71 13.30 14.39
C PRO A 284 -31.59 12.37 13.55
N ARG A 285 -32.92 12.55 13.58
CA ARG A 285 -33.93 11.74 12.88
C ARG A 285 -34.56 12.47 11.71
N ASP A 286 -34.02 13.61 11.28
CA ASP A 286 -34.56 14.40 10.18
C ASP A 286 -34.82 13.52 8.94
N PRO A 287 -36.07 13.35 8.50
CA PRO A 287 -36.41 12.55 7.33
C PRO A 287 -35.97 13.20 6.02
N GLY A 288 -35.80 14.52 6.01
CA GLY A 288 -35.33 15.29 4.84
C GLY A 288 -33.84 15.25 4.63
N TYR A 289 -33.05 14.66 5.55
CA TYR A 289 -31.60 14.62 5.43
C TYR A 289 -31.06 13.20 5.32
N ARG A 290 -30.37 12.94 4.21
CA ARG A 290 -29.59 11.71 3.98
C ARG A 290 -28.22 12.07 3.43
N ARG A 291 -27.23 11.27 3.75
CA ARG A 291 -25.88 11.45 3.19
C ARG A 291 -25.18 10.10 3.07
N LEU A 292 -24.93 9.68 1.85
CA LEU A 292 -24.08 8.52 1.55
C LEU A 292 -22.70 8.98 1.15
N ARG A 293 -21.69 8.29 1.65
CA ARG A 293 -20.26 8.52 1.36
C ARG A 293 -19.61 7.18 1.09
N TYR A 294 -18.56 7.20 0.26
CA TYR A 294 -17.89 6.00 -0.22
C TYR A 294 -16.39 6.21 -0.25
N CYS A 295 -15.63 5.15 0.06
CA CYS A 295 -14.18 5.08 -0.08
C CYS A 295 -13.78 3.64 -0.34
N ARG A 296 -12.93 3.42 -1.34
CA ARG A 296 -12.40 2.10 -1.70
C ARG A 296 -10.86 2.08 -1.64
N TYR A 297 -10.34 0.98 -1.15
CA TYR A 297 -8.91 0.68 -1.18
C TYR A 297 -8.71 -0.75 -1.69
N ALA A 298 -8.38 -0.91 -2.97
CA ALA A 298 -8.39 -2.21 -3.66
C ALA A 298 -9.77 -2.88 -3.55
N ASP A 299 -9.84 -4.04 -2.92
CA ASP A 299 -11.03 -4.82 -2.63
C ASP A 299 -11.77 -4.39 -1.33
N ASP A 300 -11.08 -3.71 -0.42
CA ASP A 300 -11.69 -3.17 0.81
C ASP A 300 -12.56 -1.94 0.50
N THR A 301 -13.84 -1.98 0.81
CA THR A 301 -14.77 -0.86 0.65
C THR A 301 -15.34 -0.42 1.99
N LEU A 302 -15.56 0.88 2.14
CA LEU A 302 -16.25 1.45 3.27
C LEU A 302 -17.29 2.46 2.78
N LEU A 303 -18.53 2.32 3.24
CA LEU A 303 -19.55 3.35 3.05
C LEU A 303 -19.94 3.93 4.41
N GLY A 304 -20.19 5.25 4.42
CA GLY A 304 -20.68 5.97 5.59
C GLY A 304 -22.04 6.56 5.31
N PHE A 305 -23.04 6.15 6.05
CA PHE A 305 -24.42 6.57 5.82
C PHE A 305 -24.98 7.35 7.01
N ALA A 306 -25.67 8.44 6.69
CA ALA A 306 -26.45 9.23 7.66
C ALA A 306 -27.94 9.09 7.33
N GLY A 307 -28.60 8.16 7.98
CA GLY A 307 -30.01 7.81 7.80
C GLY A 307 -30.43 6.64 8.70
N PRO A 308 -31.62 6.06 8.47
CA PRO A 308 -32.12 4.89 9.19
C PRO A 308 -31.30 3.62 8.88
N LYS A 309 -31.38 2.62 9.77
CA LYS A 309 -30.68 1.34 9.59
C LYS A 309 -31.21 0.56 8.39
N ALA A 310 -32.53 0.57 8.19
CA ALA A 310 -33.16 -0.12 7.06
C ALA A 310 -32.60 0.34 5.70
N GLU A 311 -32.43 1.66 5.49
CA GLU A 311 -31.81 2.19 4.27
C GLU A 311 -30.33 1.78 4.16
N ALA A 312 -29.58 1.64 5.27
CA ALA A 312 -28.22 1.11 5.25
C ALA A 312 -28.17 -0.37 4.86
N GLU A 313 -29.16 -1.16 5.29
CA GLU A 313 -29.33 -2.55 4.89
C GLU A 313 -29.68 -2.67 3.40
N GLU A 314 -30.56 -1.82 2.92
CA GLU A 314 -30.90 -1.73 1.48
C GLU A 314 -29.68 -1.38 0.62
N ILE A 315 -28.90 -0.37 1.01
CA ILE A 315 -27.65 -0.01 0.33
C ILE A 315 -26.71 -1.23 0.25
N LYS A 316 -26.56 -1.97 1.34
CA LYS A 316 -25.75 -3.20 1.37
C LYS A 316 -26.28 -4.25 0.39
N HIS A 317 -27.60 -4.47 0.35
CA HIS A 317 -28.22 -5.43 -0.56
C HIS A 317 -28.01 -5.04 -2.03
N ARG A 318 -28.22 -3.79 -2.38
CA ARG A 318 -28.01 -3.27 -3.75
C ARG A 318 -26.53 -3.38 -4.18
N LEU A 319 -25.61 -3.09 -3.27
CA LEU A 319 -24.19 -3.29 -3.51
C LEU A 319 -23.86 -4.75 -3.79
N ALA A 320 -24.42 -5.68 -3.01
CA ALA A 320 -24.23 -7.12 -3.19
C ALA A 320 -24.84 -7.62 -4.50
N ALA A 321 -26.03 -7.14 -4.86
CA ALA A 321 -26.69 -7.48 -6.13
C ALA A 321 -25.85 -7.03 -7.32
N PHE A 322 -25.41 -5.77 -7.36
CA PHE A 322 -24.55 -5.25 -8.42
C PHE A 322 -23.24 -6.06 -8.56
N LEU A 323 -22.58 -6.37 -7.43
CA LEU A 323 -21.34 -7.17 -7.47
C LEU A 323 -21.58 -8.55 -8.06
N ARG A 324 -22.71 -9.21 -7.71
CA ARG A 324 -23.04 -10.56 -8.18
C ARG A 324 -23.47 -10.56 -9.65
N GLU A 325 -24.37 -9.67 -10.02
CA GLU A 325 -25.02 -9.68 -11.32
C GLU A 325 -24.12 -9.10 -12.42
N ASP A 326 -23.52 -7.94 -12.17
CA ASP A 326 -22.71 -7.22 -13.16
C ASP A 326 -21.23 -7.60 -13.12
N LEU A 327 -20.69 -7.83 -11.93
CA LEU A 327 -19.25 -8.08 -11.75
C LEU A 327 -18.90 -9.53 -11.40
N LYS A 328 -19.86 -10.44 -11.31
CA LYS A 328 -19.64 -11.86 -10.95
C LYS A 328 -18.76 -12.04 -9.69
N LEU A 329 -18.93 -11.11 -8.73
CA LEU A 329 -18.19 -11.10 -7.46
C LEU A 329 -19.15 -11.24 -6.28
N GLU A 330 -18.67 -11.85 -5.20
CA GLU A 330 -19.46 -12.04 -3.98
C GLU A 330 -18.88 -11.23 -2.80
N LEU A 331 -19.76 -10.58 -2.04
CA LEU A 331 -19.38 -10.01 -0.76
C LEU A 331 -19.16 -11.13 0.27
N SER A 332 -18.11 -11.01 1.07
CA SER A 332 -17.87 -11.93 2.19
C SER A 332 -18.90 -11.70 3.29
N PRO A 333 -19.85 -12.64 3.56
CA PRO A 333 -20.90 -12.44 4.58
C PRO A 333 -20.33 -12.19 5.97
N ALA A 334 -19.26 -12.88 6.33
CA ALA A 334 -18.62 -12.79 7.64
C ALA A 334 -17.91 -11.46 7.91
N LYS A 335 -17.55 -10.72 6.86
CA LYS A 335 -16.78 -9.47 6.96
C LYS A 335 -17.58 -8.24 6.50
N THR A 336 -18.71 -8.45 5.83
CA THR A 336 -19.57 -7.35 5.39
C THR A 336 -20.56 -6.99 6.49
N LEU A 337 -20.18 -6.01 7.32
CA LEU A 337 -20.90 -5.64 8.52
C LEU A 337 -21.56 -4.27 8.38
N ILE A 338 -22.68 -4.08 9.07
CA ILE A 338 -23.30 -2.77 9.30
C ILE A 338 -23.05 -2.38 10.74
N THR A 339 -22.20 -1.38 10.94
CA THR A 339 -21.70 -0.98 12.26
C THR A 339 -22.25 0.39 12.64
N HIS A 340 -22.90 0.48 13.82
CA HIS A 340 -23.39 1.77 14.33
C HIS A 340 -22.22 2.67 14.76
N ALA A 341 -22.07 3.81 14.09
CA ALA A 341 -20.87 4.64 14.16
C ALA A 341 -20.54 5.21 15.56
N ARG A 342 -21.54 5.40 16.45
CA ARG A 342 -21.35 6.00 17.78
C ARG A 342 -21.11 4.98 18.89
N THR A 343 -21.70 3.80 18.80
CA THR A 343 -21.65 2.77 19.86
C THR A 343 -20.69 1.64 19.55
N GLN A 344 -20.35 1.45 18.29
CA GLN A 344 -19.48 0.39 17.81
C GLN A 344 -18.29 1.00 17.05
N ARG A 345 -17.41 0.14 16.55
CA ARG A 345 -16.23 0.54 15.76
C ARG A 345 -16.15 -0.29 14.50
N ALA A 346 -16.27 0.36 13.36
CA ALA A 346 -16.00 -0.25 12.06
C ALA A 346 -14.50 -0.50 11.88
N ARG A 347 -14.15 -1.49 11.08
CA ARG A 347 -12.75 -1.80 10.74
C ARG A 347 -12.47 -1.48 9.30
N PHE A 348 -11.47 -0.64 9.05
CA PHE A 348 -11.05 -0.31 7.72
C PHE A 348 -9.54 -0.06 7.71
N LEU A 349 -8.84 -0.71 6.78
CA LEU A 349 -7.39 -0.58 6.61
C LEU A 349 -6.60 -0.69 7.92
N GLY A 350 -6.94 -1.67 8.74
CA GLY A 350 -6.25 -1.93 10.00
C GLY A 350 -6.48 -0.92 11.13
N TYR A 351 -7.35 0.08 10.93
CA TYR A 351 -7.83 0.99 11.95
C TYR A 351 -9.22 0.59 12.44
N GLU A 352 -9.58 0.99 13.64
CA GLU A 352 -10.96 1.04 14.11
C GLU A 352 -11.49 2.46 13.93
N ILE A 353 -12.71 2.60 13.42
CA ILE A 353 -13.33 3.88 13.06
C ILE A 353 -14.62 4.05 13.86
N SER A 354 -14.82 5.20 14.47
CA SER A 354 -16.06 5.56 15.15
C SER A 354 -16.38 7.03 14.97
N VAL A 355 -17.59 7.43 15.33
CA VAL A 355 -18.00 8.83 15.35
C VAL A 355 -18.06 9.31 16.79
N ALA A 356 -17.37 10.40 17.08
CA ALA A 356 -17.33 10.99 18.41
C ALA A 356 -18.72 11.48 18.85
N SER A 357 -19.12 11.08 20.05
CA SER A 357 -20.32 11.58 20.72
C SER A 357 -19.97 12.21 22.06
N ARG A 358 -20.90 12.99 22.60
CA ARG A 358 -20.73 13.68 23.89
C ARG A 358 -20.50 12.72 25.06
N ALA A 359 -21.04 11.50 24.97
CA ALA A 359 -20.88 10.46 25.99
C ALA A 359 -19.42 9.95 26.14
N HIS A 360 -18.57 10.17 25.12
CA HIS A 360 -17.15 9.76 25.13
C HIS A 360 -16.20 10.92 25.47
N ARG A 361 -16.65 11.91 26.23
CA ARG A 361 -15.81 13.05 26.66
C ARG A 361 -14.71 12.59 27.61
N THR A 362 -13.53 12.34 27.07
CA THR A 362 -12.29 12.44 27.86
C THR A 362 -11.98 13.91 28.15
N ARG A 363 -11.36 14.18 29.30
CA ARG A 363 -11.16 15.50 29.95
C ARG A 363 -10.54 16.63 29.12
N ARG A 364 -10.14 16.44 27.86
CA ARG A 364 -9.50 17.46 27.01
C ARG A 364 -10.13 17.50 25.62
N PRO A 365 -10.92 18.52 25.28
CA PRO A 365 -11.38 18.75 23.91
C PRO A 365 -10.19 19.25 23.07
N SER A 366 -9.70 18.41 22.14
CA SER A 366 -8.56 18.74 21.27
C SER A 366 -8.95 19.20 19.86
N VAL A 367 -10.24 19.34 19.56
CA VAL A 367 -10.72 19.65 18.21
C VAL A 367 -11.59 20.89 18.25
N THR A 368 -11.12 21.94 17.61
CA THR A 368 -11.89 23.13 17.27
C THR A 368 -12.33 23.09 15.81
N ASP A 369 -13.52 23.63 15.50
CA ASP A 369 -13.95 23.86 14.11
C ASP A 369 -13.15 25.03 13.48
N LYS A 370 -13.42 25.32 12.19
CA LYS A 370 -12.78 26.44 11.47
C LYS A 370 -13.01 27.82 12.12
N ARG A 371 -13.99 27.93 13.04
CA ARG A 371 -14.31 29.15 13.80
C ARG A 371 -13.81 29.07 15.24
N ASN A 372 -12.81 28.20 15.50
CA ASN A 372 -12.21 27.98 16.82
C ASN A 372 -13.21 27.53 17.92
N ARG A 373 -14.39 27.00 17.55
CA ARG A 373 -15.38 26.47 18.46
C ARG A 373 -15.14 24.99 18.71
N ARG A 374 -15.27 24.57 19.96
CA ARG A 374 -15.07 23.18 20.37
C ARG A 374 -16.29 22.34 19.99
N SER A 375 -16.28 21.69 18.84
CA SER A 375 -17.29 20.71 18.44
C SER A 375 -16.63 19.37 18.10
N LEU A 376 -16.91 18.35 18.88
CA LEU A 376 -16.50 16.97 18.65
C LEU A 376 -17.63 16.11 18.11
N ASN A 377 -18.89 16.57 18.24
CA ASN A 377 -20.05 15.78 17.86
C ASN A 377 -20.08 15.54 16.35
N GLY A 378 -20.20 14.25 15.98
CA GLY A 378 -20.28 13.83 14.60
C GLY A 378 -18.93 13.68 13.90
N THR A 379 -17.81 14.08 14.52
CA THR A 379 -16.47 13.91 13.90
C THR A 379 -16.05 12.45 13.88
N VAL A 380 -15.54 11.99 12.75
CA VAL A 380 -14.95 10.65 12.65
C VAL A 380 -13.61 10.60 13.37
N VAL A 381 -13.44 9.57 14.18
CA VAL A 381 -12.21 9.31 14.95
C VAL A 381 -11.63 7.97 14.53
N LEU A 382 -10.36 7.99 14.21
CA LEU A 382 -9.55 6.81 13.91
C LEU A 382 -8.88 6.32 15.19
N HIS A 383 -8.88 5.01 15.42
CA HIS A 383 -8.32 4.38 16.62
C HIS A 383 -7.28 3.32 16.28
N VAL A 384 -6.32 3.14 17.18
CA VAL A 384 -5.41 1.99 17.16
C VAL A 384 -6.13 0.78 17.78
N PRO A 385 -6.35 -0.33 17.03
CA PRO A 385 -7.00 -1.51 17.60
C PRO A 385 -6.18 -2.13 18.74
N ALA A 386 -6.83 -2.47 19.83
CA ALA A 386 -6.16 -3.11 20.98
C ALA A 386 -5.54 -4.47 20.58
N SER A 387 -6.21 -5.21 19.69
CA SER A 387 -5.72 -6.47 19.13
C SER A 387 -4.39 -6.31 18.39
N VAL A 388 -4.19 -5.20 17.71
CA VAL A 388 -2.93 -4.89 17.00
C VAL A 388 -1.81 -4.67 18.00
N VAL A 389 -2.04 -3.87 19.06
CA VAL A 389 -1.03 -3.64 20.09
C VAL A 389 -0.61 -4.97 20.74
N LYS A 390 -1.58 -5.84 21.06
CA LYS A 390 -1.33 -7.19 21.62
C LYS A 390 -0.51 -8.04 20.64
N ALA A 391 -0.97 -8.15 19.38
CA ALA A 391 -0.33 -8.99 18.36
C ALA A 391 1.10 -8.52 18.02
N LYS A 392 1.29 -7.18 17.93
CA LYS A 392 2.62 -6.61 17.63
C LYS A 392 3.59 -6.65 18.82
N SER A 393 3.08 -6.75 20.05
CA SER A 393 3.90 -6.97 21.25
C SER A 393 4.31 -8.43 21.43
N ALA A 394 3.52 -9.39 20.97
CA ALA A 394 3.72 -10.82 21.20
C ALA A 394 5.14 -11.34 20.86
N PRO A 395 5.78 -10.95 19.72
CA PRO A 395 7.13 -11.43 19.38
C PRO A 395 8.24 -11.01 20.35
N TYR A 396 7.96 -10.07 21.25
CA TYR A 396 8.90 -9.50 22.23
C TYR A 396 8.61 -9.96 23.65
N LEU A 397 7.62 -10.84 23.82
CA LEU A 397 7.18 -11.35 25.12
C LEU A 397 7.49 -12.84 25.23
N SER A 398 7.88 -13.25 26.43
CA SER A 398 7.90 -14.65 26.87
C SER A 398 7.14 -14.74 28.19
N ARG A 399 6.17 -15.66 28.28
CA ARG A 399 5.29 -15.80 29.45
C ARG A 399 4.66 -14.46 29.91
N GLY A 400 4.25 -13.62 28.94
CA GLY A 400 3.62 -12.31 29.19
C GLY A 400 4.55 -11.17 29.63
N LYS A 401 5.85 -11.40 29.80
CA LYS A 401 6.87 -10.41 30.19
C LYS A 401 7.82 -10.11 29.01
N PRO A 402 8.33 -8.87 28.86
CA PRO A 402 9.35 -8.57 27.87
C PRO A 402 10.58 -9.47 28.05
N ALA A 403 11.06 -10.05 26.95
CA ALA A 403 12.13 -11.04 26.99
C ALA A 403 13.18 -10.79 25.90
N CYS A 404 14.34 -11.38 26.08
CA CYS A 404 15.42 -11.40 25.11
C CYS A 404 14.97 -12.03 23.79
N ARG A 405 15.36 -11.44 22.68
CA ARG A 405 15.14 -11.98 21.33
C ARG A 405 16.32 -12.84 20.91
N ASN A 406 16.29 -14.12 21.31
CA ASN A 406 17.40 -15.05 21.17
C ASN A 406 18.05 -15.10 19.78
N PRO A 407 17.32 -15.12 18.65
CA PRO A 407 17.92 -15.15 17.32
C PRO A 407 18.81 -13.95 17.00
N MET A 408 18.74 -12.87 17.78
CA MET A 408 19.49 -11.64 17.54
C MET A 408 20.67 -11.43 18.52
N VAL A 409 20.88 -12.31 19.47
CA VAL A 409 21.92 -12.14 20.52
C VAL A 409 23.33 -12.05 19.92
N ASN A 410 23.56 -12.75 18.81
CA ASN A 410 24.86 -12.76 18.13
C ASN A 410 25.03 -11.64 17.10
N ASP A 411 23.97 -10.86 16.83
CA ASP A 411 24.04 -9.73 15.89
C ASP A 411 24.87 -8.58 16.49
N ALA A 412 25.45 -7.71 15.63
CA ALA A 412 26.05 -6.46 16.10
C ALA A 412 25.02 -5.56 16.78
N ASP A 413 25.42 -4.78 17.81
CA ASP A 413 24.52 -3.86 18.52
C ASP A 413 23.76 -2.93 17.58
N TYR A 414 24.45 -2.45 16.55
CA TYR A 414 23.85 -1.67 15.48
C TYR A 414 22.67 -2.40 14.82
N ASN A 415 22.83 -3.66 14.46
CA ASN A 415 21.80 -4.46 13.80
C ASN A 415 20.61 -4.72 14.73
N ILE A 416 20.87 -5.00 16.01
CA ILE A 416 19.82 -5.16 17.02
C ILE A 416 18.99 -3.89 17.12
N VAL A 417 19.63 -2.73 17.39
CA VAL A 417 18.95 -1.45 17.56
C VAL A 417 18.25 -1.02 16.25
N ALA A 418 18.90 -1.21 15.09
CA ALA A 418 18.34 -0.90 13.78
C ALA A 418 17.04 -1.66 13.51
N ARG A 419 17.04 -2.97 13.79
CA ARG A 419 15.86 -3.83 13.53
C ARG A 419 14.69 -3.49 14.45
N PHE A 420 14.92 -3.40 15.76
CA PHE A 420 13.89 -2.96 16.70
C PHE A 420 13.37 -1.56 16.35
N GLY A 421 14.27 -0.63 16.00
CA GLY A 421 13.93 0.72 15.60
C GLY A 421 13.10 0.76 14.32
N ALA A 422 13.43 -0.02 13.30
CA ALA A 422 12.70 -0.09 12.04
C ALA A 422 11.30 -0.68 12.23
N GLU A 423 11.18 -1.80 12.97
CA GLU A 423 9.90 -2.45 13.28
C GLU A 423 8.98 -1.50 14.07
N TYR A 424 9.50 -0.79 15.08
CA TYR A 424 8.75 0.19 15.86
C TYR A 424 8.30 1.39 15.02
N ARG A 425 9.23 2.00 14.25
CA ARG A 425 8.93 3.15 13.38
C ARG A 425 7.84 2.82 12.36
N GLY A 426 7.91 1.65 11.72
CA GLY A 426 6.90 1.24 10.75
C GLY A 426 5.50 1.17 11.36
N ILE A 427 5.36 0.64 12.58
CA ILE A 427 4.08 0.57 13.28
C ILE A 427 3.60 1.97 13.67
N VAL A 428 4.46 2.80 14.24
CA VAL A 428 4.09 4.17 14.65
C VAL A 428 3.68 5.00 13.45
N GLN A 429 4.46 4.99 12.37
CA GLN A 429 4.14 5.74 11.14
C GLN A 429 2.80 5.34 10.57
N TYR A 430 2.48 4.04 10.56
CA TYR A 430 1.19 3.56 10.10
C TYR A 430 0.03 4.14 10.90
N TYR A 431 0.15 4.24 12.23
CA TYR A 431 -0.94 4.68 13.13
C TYR A 431 -0.91 6.17 13.50
N LEU A 432 -0.10 7.01 12.86
CA LEU A 432 0.00 8.45 13.18
C LEU A 432 -1.31 9.24 13.00
N LEU A 433 -2.23 8.76 12.16
CA LEU A 433 -3.56 9.36 11.97
C LEU A 433 -4.52 9.09 13.13
N ALA A 434 -4.25 8.09 13.97
CA ALA A 434 -5.13 7.72 15.07
C ALA A 434 -5.23 8.82 16.13
N GLY A 435 -6.45 9.06 16.62
CA GLY A 435 -6.69 9.98 17.73
C GLY A 435 -6.06 9.51 19.05
N ASP A 436 -5.91 8.20 19.19
CA ASP A 436 -5.37 7.53 20.37
C ASP A 436 -4.03 6.83 20.10
N VAL A 437 -3.19 7.39 19.22
CA VAL A 437 -1.85 6.86 18.90
C VAL A 437 -0.98 6.64 20.16
N PHE A 438 -1.25 7.36 21.25
CA PHE A 438 -0.59 7.18 22.54
C PHE A 438 -0.72 5.73 23.10
N ARG A 439 -1.71 4.94 22.66
CA ARG A 439 -1.82 3.51 23.03
C ARG A 439 -0.59 2.70 22.63
N LEU A 440 0.18 3.16 21.66
CA LEU A 440 1.45 2.54 21.27
C LEU A 440 2.57 2.71 22.32
N HIS A 441 2.35 3.47 23.43
CA HIS A 441 3.30 3.52 24.55
C HIS A 441 3.56 2.14 25.15
N ARG A 442 2.52 1.29 25.25
CA ARG A 442 2.69 -0.09 25.73
C ARG A 442 3.60 -0.89 24.80
N LEU A 443 3.38 -0.82 23.49
CA LEU A 443 4.24 -1.48 22.52
C LEU A 443 5.67 -0.95 22.59
N ARG A 444 5.85 0.37 22.68
CA ARG A 444 7.16 0.99 22.85
C ARG A 444 7.89 0.41 24.04
N TRP A 445 7.25 0.39 25.21
CA TRP A 445 7.82 -0.13 26.44
C TRP A 445 8.23 -1.62 26.31
N VAL A 446 7.35 -2.45 25.75
CA VAL A 446 7.63 -3.87 25.53
C VAL A 446 8.84 -4.06 24.62
N MET A 447 8.90 -3.35 23.50
CA MET A 447 9.99 -3.46 22.53
C MET A 447 11.31 -2.90 23.10
N GLU A 448 11.27 -1.77 23.79
CA GLU A 448 12.41 -1.14 24.45
C GLU A 448 13.04 -2.09 25.47
N THR A 449 12.22 -2.65 26.35
CA THR A 449 12.68 -3.59 27.39
C THR A 449 13.22 -4.87 26.76
N SER A 450 12.57 -5.44 25.76
CA SER A 450 13.04 -6.63 25.04
C SER A 450 14.39 -6.38 24.33
N MET A 451 14.57 -5.22 23.72
CA MET A 451 15.82 -4.81 23.07
C MET A 451 16.95 -4.74 24.11
N LEU A 452 16.70 -4.09 25.24
CA LEU A 452 17.68 -3.97 26.32
C LEU A 452 18.02 -5.34 26.93
N HIS A 453 17.06 -6.24 27.10
CA HIS A 453 17.33 -7.64 27.50
C HIS A 453 18.19 -8.38 26.46
N THR A 454 18.00 -8.15 25.18
CA THR A 454 18.80 -8.76 24.13
C THR A 454 20.24 -8.28 24.16
N LEU A 455 20.45 -6.97 24.32
CA LEU A 455 21.79 -6.38 24.50
C LEU A 455 22.45 -6.84 25.79
N ALA A 456 21.71 -6.87 26.92
CA ALA A 456 22.23 -7.31 28.21
C ALA A 456 22.69 -8.76 28.17
N ARG A 457 21.93 -9.66 27.54
CA ARG A 457 22.34 -11.06 27.36
C ARG A 457 23.57 -11.18 26.47
N LYS A 458 23.66 -10.46 25.37
CA LYS A 458 24.82 -10.43 24.48
C LYS A 458 26.09 -10.02 25.23
N HIS A 459 26.03 -8.95 25.99
CA HIS A 459 27.17 -8.37 26.71
C HIS A 459 27.38 -8.96 28.13
N ARG A 460 26.64 -10.01 28.50
CA ARG A 460 26.67 -10.60 29.85
C ARG A 460 26.58 -9.52 30.95
N SER A 461 25.66 -8.59 30.79
CA SER A 461 25.50 -7.38 31.59
C SER A 461 24.04 -7.19 32.05
N THR A 462 23.74 -6.08 32.72
CA THR A 462 22.40 -5.75 33.21
C THR A 462 21.67 -4.83 32.24
N VAL A 463 20.33 -4.88 32.24
CA VAL A 463 19.46 -4.01 31.46
C VAL A 463 19.76 -2.53 31.76
N SER A 464 19.97 -2.17 33.01
CA SER A 464 20.27 -0.80 33.43
C SER A 464 21.60 -0.29 32.87
N LYS A 465 22.66 -1.11 32.87
CA LYS A 465 23.95 -0.74 32.25
C LYS A 465 23.81 -0.57 30.74
N MET A 466 23.06 -1.45 30.06
CA MET A 466 22.80 -1.31 28.62
C MET A 466 21.94 -0.09 28.30
N ALA A 467 20.95 0.21 29.13
CA ALA A 467 20.18 1.44 28.99
C ALA A 467 21.04 2.69 29.11
N ALA A 468 21.93 2.76 30.10
CA ALA A 468 22.85 3.89 30.29
C ALA A 468 23.80 4.05 29.08
N ARG A 469 24.38 2.94 28.59
CA ARG A 469 25.33 2.92 27.46
C ARG A 469 24.74 3.43 26.15
N HIS A 470 23.50 3.04 25.86
CA HIS A 470 22.87 3.32 24.57
C HIS A 470 21.94 4.54 24.57
N LYS A 471 21.65 5.14 25.74
CA LYS A 471 20.74 6.27 25.89
C LYS A 471 21.33 7.54 25.31
N ALA A 472 20.58 8.20 24.42
CA ALA A 472 20.95 9.49 23.83
C ALA A 472 19.78 10.48 23.91
N LYS A 473 20.08 11.76 24.12
CA LYS A 473 19.11 12.87 24.00
C LYS A 473 19.28 13.52 22.64
N VAL A 474 18.19 13.67 21.90
CA VAL A 474 18.19 14.25 20.55
C VAL A 474 17.15 15.35 20.46
N ALA A 475 17.55 16.47 19.90
CA ALA A 475 16.64 17.57 19.55
C ALA A 475 15.75 17.12 18.38
N THR A 476 14.44 17.29 18.53
CA THR A 476 13.46 17.04 17.49
C THR A 476 12.57 18.28 17.33
N PRO A 477 11.82 18.42 16.22
CA PRO A 477 10.84 19.49 16.07
C PRO A 477 9.79 19.57 17.19
N HIS A 478 9.71 18.54 18.01
CA HIS A 478 8.78 18.41 19.14
C HIS A 478 9.50 18.49 20.50
N GLY A 479 10.70 19.09 20.56
CA GLY A 479 11.53 19.20 21.75
C GLY A 479 12.53 18.05 21.93
N LEU A 480 13.25 18.10 23.04
CA LEU A 480 14.27 17.09 23.39
C LEU A 480 13.61 15.72 23.64
N ARG A 481 14.13 14.67 22.99
CA ARG A 481 13.61 13.32 23.12
C ARG A 481 14.72 12.33 23.47
N THR A 482 14.37 11.34 24.29
CA THR A 482 15.26 10.23 24.59
C THR A 482 15.06 9.11 23.58
N ARG A 483 16.16 8.60 23.05
CA ARG A 483 16.22 7.39 22.22
C ARG A 483 17.40 6.53 22.61
N PHE A 484 17.46 5.30 22.10
CA PHE A 484 18.62 4.41 22.27
C PHE A 484 19.36 4.34 20.94
N GLU A 485 20.69 4.49 20.95
CA GLU A 485 21.54 4.50 19.77
C GLU A 485 22.61 3.44 19.84
N ALA A 486 22.97 2.91 18.67
CA ALA A 486 24.20 2.16 18.46
C ALA A 486 24.90 2.73 17.23
N ARG A 487 26.22 2.88 17.31
CA ARG A 487 27.05 3.50 16.27
C ARG A 487 28.08 2.50 15.75
N ILE A 488 28.40 2.61 14.47
CA ILE A 488 29.54 1.97 13.83
C ILE A 488 30.36 3.06 13.22
N GLU A 489 31.58 3.22 13.69
CA GLU A 489 32.57 4.12 13.09
C GLU A 489 33.07 3.49 11.79
N ARG A 490 33.34 4.32 10.79
CA ARG A 490 33.89 3.91 9.50
C ARG A 490 35.12 4.74 9.17
N GLU A 491 36.19 4.08 8.81
CA GLU A 491 37.38 4.75 8.29
C GLU A 491 37.02 5.55 7.02
N GLY A 492 37.34 6.83 7.00
CA GLY A 492 37.09 7.74 5.88
C GLY A 492 35.61 8.07 5.57
N GLY A 493 34.66 7.75 6.44
CA GLY A 493 33.24 7.99 6.21
C GLY A 493 32.45 8.42 7.45
N LYS A 494 31.22 8.96 7.24
CA LYS A 494 30.31 9.27 8.33
C LYS A 494 29.93 8.00 9.08
N SER A 495 29.93 8.05 10.42
CA SER A 495 29.49 6.93 11.28
C SER A 495 28.02 6.54 10.97
N LEU A 496 27.76 5.25 11.01
CA LEU A 496 26.40 4.71 10.91
C LEU A 496 25.75 4.77 12.28
N VAL A 497 24.56 5.35 12.37
CA VAL A 497 23.79 5.44 13.61
C VAL A 497 22.46 4.71 13.44
N ALA A 498 22.28 3.64 14.21
CA ALA A 498 20.98 2.99 14.41
C ALA A 498 20.31 3.56 15.67
N TRP A 499 18.98 3.65 15.67
CA TRP A 499 18.25 4.21 16.80
C TRP A 499 16.85 3.61 17.00
N PHE A 500 16.45 3.55 18.28
CA PHE A 500 15.12 3.11 18.73
C PHE A 500 14.48 4.18 19.59
N GLY A 501 13.19 4.46 19.43
CA GLY A 501 12.44 5.46 20.22
C GLY A 501 12.56 6.88 19.67
N GLY A 502 12.34 7.88 20.53
CA GLY A 502 12.41 9.31 20.15
C GLY A 502 11.23 9.84 19.33
N ILE A 503 10.28 9.00 18.93
CA ILE A 503 9.12 9.40 18.12
C ILE A 503 7.99 9.87 19.04
N PRO A 504 7.42 11.06 18.84
CA PRO A 504 6.27 11.51 19.60
C PRO A 504 5.01 10.74 19.21
N LEU A 505 4.37 10.10 20.18
CA LEU A 505 3.09 9.40 20.00
C LEU A 505 1.92 10.40 20.07
N LYS A 506 1.93 11.37 19.17
CA LYS A 506 0.91 12.42 19.02
C LYS A 506 0.30 12.32 17.64
N ARG A 507 -1.04 12.47 17.55
CA ARG A 507 -1.74 12.44 16.26
C ARG A 507 -1.15 13.47 15.29
N GLN A 508 -0.90 13.02 14.06
CA GLN A 508 -0.45 13.87 12.95
C GLN A 508 -1.50 13.80 11.84
N LYS A 509 -2.33 14.83 11.73
CA LYS A 509 -3.43 14.90 10.76
C LYS A 509 -2.96 14.83 9.30
N ASN A 510 -1.74 15.28 9.03
CA ASN A 510 -1.14 15.36 7.69
C ASN A 510 -0.18 14.20 7.40
N ALA A 511 -0.12 13.18 8.27
CA ALA A 511 0.71 12.01 7.99
C ALA A 511 0.29 11.37 6.67
N VAL A 512 1.27 11.06 5.83
CA VAL A 512 1.07 10.43 4.52
C VAL A 512 1.88 9.16 4.46
N LEU A 513 1.24 8.08 4.07
CA LEU A 513 1.83 6.82 3.67
C LEU A 513 1.20 6.47 2.33
N THR A 514 2.00 6.51 1.28
CA THR A 514 1.57 6.17 -0.06
C THR A 514 2.14 4.82 -0.46
N ASP A 515 1.41 4.05 -1.25
CA ASP A 515 1.84 2.74 -1.71
C ASP A 515 2.99 2.85 -2.71
N ARG A 516 2.99 3.95 -3.48
CA ARG A 516 4.03 4.30 -4.45
C ARG A 516 4.35 5.79 -4.32
N GLN A 517 5.63 6.10 -4.22
CA GLN A 517 6.08 7.48 -3.99
C GLN A 517 5.93 8.40 -5.21
N HIS A 518 5.73 7.87 -6.42
CA HIS A 518 5.82 8.67 -7.64
C HIS A 518 4.62 8.49 -8.56
N ALA A 519 3.97 9.60 -8.89
CA ALA A 519 2.89 9.70 -9.88
C ALA A 519 3.37 9.96 -11.33
N GLY A 520 4.67 9.96 -11.57
CA GLY A 520 5.26 10.29 -12.87
C GLY A 520 6.22 9.21 -13.38
N PRO A 521 6.68 9.34 -14.62
CA PRO A 521 7.74 8.51 -15.16
C PRO A 521 9.06 8.87 -14.48
N VAL A 522 9.22 8.44 -13.23
CA VAL A 522 10.52 8.47 -12.60
C VAL A 522 11.29 7.31 -13.19
N TYR A 523 12.34 7.62 -13.92
CA TYR A 523 13.35 6.62 -14.23
C TYR A 523 14.09 6.26 -12.94
N PRO A 524 13.63 5.28 -12.16
CA PRO A 524 14.39 4.83 -11.01
C PRO A 524 15.65 4.19 -11.57
N ASN A 525 16.78 4.80 -11.29
CA ASN A 525 18.08 4.34 -11.76
C ASN A 525 18.38 4.52 -13.26
N ARG A 526 18.35 5.74 -13.74
CA ARG A 526 18.96 6.14 -14.99
C ARG A 526 20.39 5.57 -15.15
N GLN A 527 21.11 5.40 -14.04
CA GLN A 527 22.48 4.88 -14.05
C GLN A 527 22.58 3.46 -14.61
N LEU A 528 21.72 2.51 -14.22
CA LEU A 528 21.83 1.13 -14.72
C LEU A 528 21.45 1.04 -16.19
N VAL A 529 20.34 1.67 -16.58
CA VAL A 529 19.91 1.72 -17.97
C VAL A 529 20.96 2.46 -18.83
N SER A 530 21.49 3.58 -18.36
CA SER A 530 22.56 4.32 -19.07
C SER A 530 23.84 3.48 -19.22
N ARG A 531 24.20 2.69 -18.20
CA ARG A 531 25.34 1.78 -18.25
C ARG A 531 25.14 0.67 -19.29
N LEU A 532 23.93 0.07 -19.34
CA LEU A 532 23.57 -0.91 -20.36
C LEU A 532 23.63 -0.32 -21.77
N LEU A 533 23.08 0.89 -21.96
CA LEU A 533 23.03 1.59 -23.24
C LEU A 533 24.41 2.08 -23.71
N LYS A 534 25.41 2.22 -22.81
CA LYS A 534 26.80 2.48 -23.21
C LYS A 534 27.43 1.33 -24.00
N GLY A 535 26.82 0.12 -23.92
CA GLY A 535 27.24 -1.02 -24.70
C GLY A 535 28.68 -1.46 -24.43
N ARG A 536 29.21 -1.29 -23.19
CA ARG A 536 30.59 -1.62 -22.86
C ARG A 536 30.70 -2.46 -21.60
N CYS A 537 31.43 -3.55 -21.65
CA CYS A 537 31.73 -4.42 -20.53
C CYS A 537 32.56 -3.71 -19.47
N GLU A 538 32.12 -3.70 -18.21
CA GLU A 538 32.80 -3.05 -17.07
C GLU A 538 33.99 -3.87 -16.54
N LEU A 539 34.20 -5.12 -17.01
CA LEU A 539 35.32 -5.97 -16.64
C LEU A 539 36.43 -5.98 -17.71
N CYS A 540 36.08 -6.21 -18.96
CA CYS A 540 37.07 -6.38 -20.05
C CYS A 540 37.03 -5.28 -21.12
N GLY A 541 36.02 -4.38 -21.08
CA GLY A 541 35.91 -3.27 -22.05
C GLY A 541 35.30 -3.62 -23.40
N ARG A 542 34.99 -4.89 -23.71
CA ARG A 542 34.33 -5.32 -24.96
C ARG A 542 32.95 -4.69 -25.11
N THR A 543 32.50 -4.60 -26.37
CA THR A 543 31.21 -3.98 -26.73
C THR A 543 30.17 -4.97 -27.22
N ASP A 544 30.54 -6.25 -27.38
CA ASP A 544 29.70 -7.27 -27.95
C ASP A 544 28.82 -7.90 -26.86
N ASP A 545 27.57 -8.21 -27.21
CA ASP A 545 26.59 -8.98 -26.40
C ASP A 545 26.55 -8.57 -24.91
N ILE A 546 26.34 -7.28 -24.71
CA ILE A 546 26.30 -6.71 -23.35
C ILE A 546 25.04 -7.08 -22.60
N GLN A 547 25.22 -7.56 -21.36
CA GLN A 547 24.16 -7.91 -20.44
C GLN A 547 24.45 -7.47 -19.00
N ILE A 548 23.46 -7.57 -18.14
CA ILE A 548 23.56 -7.15 -16.75
C ILE A 548 23.64 -8.36 -15.85
N HIS A 549 24.74 -8.48 -15.11
CA HIS A 549 24.86 -9.44 -14.01
C HIS A 549 24.25 -8.88 -12.72
N HIS A 550 23.46 -9.71 -12.04
CA HIS A 550 22.77 -9.38 -10.79
C HIS A 550 23.15 -10.31 -9.64
N VAL A 551 23.34 -9.77 -8.43
CA VAL A 551 23.44 -10.55 -7.19
C VAL A 551 22.26 -10.25 -6.25
N ARG A 552 21.83 -11.25 -5.48
CA ARG A 552 20.74 -11.10 -4.50
C ARG A 552 21.12 -10.15 -3.37
N ALA A 553 22.29 -10.33 -2.78
CA ALA A 553 22.82 -9.47 -1.73
C ALA A 553 24.32 -9.21 -1.94
N LEU A 554 24.81 -8.04 -1.50
CA LEU A 554 26.25 -7.77 -1.50
C LEU A 554 27.01 -8.68 -0.53
N ALA A 555 26.35 -9.21 0.50
CA ALA A 555 26.91 -10.20 1.40
C ALA A 555 27.26 -11.53 0.70
N ASP A 556 26.56 -11.86 -0.39
CA ASP A 556 26.81 -13.08 -1.17
C ASP A 556 28.14 -13.02 -1.94
N LEU A 557 28.77 -11.83 -2.04
CA LEU A 557 30.04 -11.63 -2.71
C LEU A 557 31.26 -12.08 -1.89
N THR A 558 31.08 -12.28 -0.58
CA THR A 558 32.15 -12.68 0.36
C THR A 558 31.85 -14.07 0.90
N GLN A 559 32.61 -15.06 0.44
CA GLN A 559 32.59 -16.40 1.05
C GLN A 559 33.78 -16.53 1.99
N PRO A 560 33.56 -16.90 3.28
CA PRO A 560 34.65 -17.11 4.21
C PRO A 560 35.62 -18.20 3.70
N GLY A 561 36.92 -17.92 3.69
CA GLY A 561 37.94 -18.87 3.30
C GLY A 561 38.23 -19.02 1.81
N GLN A 562 37.52 -18.27 0.92
CA GLN A 562 37.82 -18.27 -0.52
C GLN A 562 38.31 -16.91 -1.01
N PRO A 563 39.33 -16.86 -1.91
CA PRO A 563 39.76 -15.61 -2.52
C PRO A 563 38.66 -15.03 -3.39
N GLN A 564 38.32 -13.75 -3.16
CA GLN A 564 37.30 -13.08 -3.95
C GLN A 564 37.73 -12.93 -5.43
N PRO A 565 36.91 -13.38 -6.39
CA PRO A 565 37.16 -13.18 -7.80
C PRO A 565 37.11 -11.68 -8.16
N ARG A 566 37.80 -11.29 -9.27
CA ARG A 566 37.90 -9.89 -9.69
C ARG A 566 36.58 -9.16 -9.79
N TRP A 567 35.55 -9.82 -10.36
CA TRP A 567 34.21 -9.23 -10.50
C TRP A 567 33.55 -8.94 -9.15
N ALA A 568 33.69 -9.82 -8.17
CA ALA A 568 33.15 -9.64 -6.84
C ALA A 568 33.83 -8.48 -6.08
N LYS A 569 35.17 -8.34 -6.26
CA LYS A 569 35.93 -7.19 -5.73
C LYS A 569 35.42 -5.87 -6.35
N VAL A 570 35.21 -5.82 -7.66
CA VAL A 570 34.67 -4.64 -8.35
C VAL A 570 33.28 -4.30 -7.81
N MET A 571 32.34 -5.27 -7.72
CA MET A 571 30.99 -5.04 -7.19
C MET A 571 31.00 -4.57 -5.72
N ALA A 572 31.87 -5.15 -4.90
CA ALA A 572 32.03 -4.76 -3.49
C ALA A 572 32.57 -3.34 -3.37
N ALA A 573 33.60 -2.97 -4.15
CA ALA A 573 34.21 -1.64 -4.16
C ALA A 573 33.21 -0.55 -4.56
N ILE A 574 32.44 -0.78 -5.65
CA ILE A 574 31.42 0.16 -6.12
C ILE A 574 30.09 0.07 -5.32
N ARG A 575 29.98 -0.91 -4.40
CA ARG A 575 28.78 -1.18 -3.57
C ARG A 575 27.49 -1.30 -4.38
N ARG A 576 27.55 -1.98 -5.52
CA ARG A 576 26.41 -2.19 -6.41
C ARG A 576 26.09 -3.68 -6.56
N LYS A 577 24.81 -4.00 -6.63
CA LYS A 577 24.31 -5.36 -6.88
C LYS A 577 24.28 -5.73 -8.37
N THR A 578 24.73 -4.82 -9.24
CA THR A 578 24.65 -4.98 -10.69
C THR A 578 25.98 -4.62 -11.34
N LEU A 579 26.38 -5.42 -12.34
CA LEU A 579 27.54 -5.20 -13.18
C LEU A 579 27.11 -5.35 -14.64
N VAL A 580 27.59 -4.47 -15.51
CA VAL A 580 27.33 -4.55 -16.95
C VAL A 580 28.53 -5.27 -17.60
N VAL A 581 28.28 -6.42 -18.23
CA VAL A 581 29.31 -7.32 -18.71
C VAL A 581 28.95 -7.89 -20.09
N CYS A 582 29.97 -8.31 -20.89
CA CYS A 582 29.72 -9.10 -22.10
C CYS A 582 29.37 -10.54 -21.74
N ASP A 583 28.83 -11.30 -22.71
CA ASP A 583 28.42 -12.71 -22.51
C ASP A 583 29.58 -13.54 -21.92
N GLY A 584 30.82 -13.46 -22.51
CA GLY A 584 31.94 -14.23 -21.99
C GLY A 584 32.33 -13.91 -20.55
N CYS A 585 32.26 -12.64 -20.12
CA CYS A 585 32.48 -12.28 -18.72
C CYS A 585 31.34 -12.73 -17.80
N HIS A 586 30.13 -12.78 -18.32
CA HIS A 586 28.97 -13.26 -17.57
C HIS A 586 29.06 -14.78 -17.34
N ASP A 587 29.45 -15.53 -18.37
CA ASP A 587 29.63 -16.98 -18.28
C ASP A 587 30.74 -17.34 -17.29
N LEU A 588 31.86 -16.62 -17.31
CA LEU A 588 32.94 -16.78 -16.32
C LEU A 588 32.46 -16.51 -14.89
N ILE A 589 31.58 -15.53 -14.68
CA ILE A 589 31.00 -15.25 -13.35
C ILE A 589 30.18 -16.43 -12.87
N HIS A 590 29.46 -17.13 -13.76
CA HIS A 590 28.62 -18.28 -13.44
C HIS A 590 29.36 -19.62 -13.48
N GLY A 591 30.68 -19.64 -13.72
CA GLY A 591 31.49 -20.85 -13.75
C GLY A 591 31.32 -21.69 -15.01
N HIS A 592 30.73 -21.12 -16.08
CA HIS A 592 30.66 -21.77 -17.38
C HIS A 592 31.95 -21.48 -18.17
N PRO A 593 32.55 -22.46 -18.88
CA PRO A 593 33.67 -22.19 -19.74
C PRO A 593 33.24 -21.21 -20.84
N ALA A 594 34.05 -20.17 -21.03
CA ALA A 594 33.83 -19.22 -22.14
C ALA A 594 33.82 -20.00 -23.47
N ALA A 595 32.78 -19.80 -24.29
CA ALA A 595 32.75 -20.37 -25.62
C ALA A 595 34.03 -19.95 -26.39
N PRO A 596 34.67 -20.87 -27.10
CA PRO A 596 35.87 -20.53 -27.89
C PRO A 596 35.54 -19.40 -28.87
N LEU A 597 36.38 -18.40 -28.89
CA LEU A 597 36.29 -17.27 -29.81
C LEU A 597 36.39 -17.82 -31.23
N THR A 598 35.32 -17.85 -31.97
CA THR A 598 35.37 -17.90 -33.43
C THR A 598 35.96 -16.58 -33.88
N GLN A 599 37.15 -16.66 -34.48
CA GLN A 599 37.89 -15.56 -35.10
C GLN A 599 37.09 -14.90 -36.22
#